data_672fe4cb12d2e90f59844e24b74264f0
#
_entry.id   672fe4cb12d2e90f59844e24b74264f0
#
_cell.length_a   1.000
_cell.length_b   1.000
_cell.length_c   1.000
_cell.angle_alpha   90.00
_cell.angle_beta   90.00
_cell.angle_gamma   90.00
#
_symmetry.space_group_name_H-M   'P 1'
#
loop_
_entity.id
_entity.type
_entity.pdbx_description
1 polymer ?
#
loop_
_entity_poly.entity_id
_entity_poly.type
_entity_poly.pdbx_seq_one_letter_code
_entity_poly.pdbx_strand_id
1 'polypeptide(L)'
;LRGLEKDSEVIEKRKRGAVTLRNQGAGVGRVYIYREDRVGVPSHNIIGYVSRGIQLLDTVKEHEKITIKTVPEKISTVALTQKDADIYLENLGIEHERDGLVDDDAIIVAQDPLYTVDIDKQKKLKTLGVPKDDFVEIELYADENPSSVWYFRKISGLLNGDVGHLRVNMAIKEMN
;
A
#
# COMPACT_ATOMS: atom_id res chain seq x y z
N LEU A 1 10.28 -8.05 -8.24
CA LEU A 1 10.28 -8.13 -6.78
C LEU A 1 11.55 -7.50 -6.20
N ARG A 2 11.85 -6.26 -6.58
CA ARG A 2 12.95 -5.49 -6.01
C ARG A 2 12.64 -5.22 -4.53
N GLY A 3 13.59 -5.47 -3.64
CA GLY A 3 13.45 -5.19 -2.19
C GLY A 3 12.93 -6.36 -1.35
N LEU A 4 12.66 -7.53 -1.93
CA LEU A 4 12.40 -8.72 -1.14
C LEU A 4 13.74 -9.35 -0.72
N GLU A 5 13.97 -9.41 0.58
CA GLU A 5 15.17 -10.05 1.16
C GLU A 5 15.23 -11.52 0.74
N LYS A 6 16.44 -11.99 0.40
CA LYS A 6 16.65 -13.37 -0.02
C LYS A 6 16.69 -14.36 1.15
N ASP A 7 17.08 -13.88 2.32
CA ASP A 7 17.15 -14.68 3.53
C ASP A 7 15.95 -14.41 4.43
N SER A 8 15.55 -15.42 5.20
CA SER A 8 14.47 -15.24 6.15
C SER A 8 14.94 -14.38 7.31
N GLU A 9 14.19 -13.33 7.59
CA GLU A 9 14.44 -12.47 8.75
C GLU A 9 14.25 -13.25 10.06
N VAL A 10 13.29 -14.19 10.07
CA VAL A 10 12.97 -15.03 11.22
C VAL A 10 12.64 -16.44 10.76
N ILE A 11 13.40 -17.45 11.24
CA ILE A 11 13.15 -18.86 10.97
C ILE A 11 12.44 -19.48 12.18
N GLU A 12 11.13 -19.45 12.15
CA GLU A 12 10.29 -20.02 13.20
C GLU A 12 9.37 -21.12 12.65
N LYS A 13 8.87 -21.96 13.60
CA LYS A 13 7.81 -22.90 13.28
C LYS A 13 6.58 -22.15 12.77
N ARG A 14 6.09 -22.52 11.60
CA ARG A 14 4.89 -21.94 11.01
C ARG A 14 3.67 -22.63 11.61
N LYS A 15 3.05 -21.97 12.58
CA LYS A 15 1.82 -22.44 13.21
C LYS A 15 0.63 -22.31 12.25
N ARG A 16 -0.44 -23.04 12.52
CA ARG A 16 -1.72 -22.83 11.85
C ARG A 16 -2.12 -21.34 11.90
N GLY A 17 -2.51 -20.79 10.78
CA GLY A 17 -2.82 -19.37 10.62
C GLY A 17 -1.61 -18.49 10.28
N ALA A 18 -0.38 -19.01 10.28
CA ALA A 18 0.77 -18.24 9.85
C ALA A 18 0.61 -17.79 8.38
N VAL A 19 0.85 -16.51 8.15
CA VAL A 19 0.90 -15.92 6.80
C VAL A 19 2.35 -15.67 6.46
N THR A 20 2.81 -16.23 5.34
CA THR A 20 4.21 -16.10 4.92
C THR A 20 4.34 -15.59 3.50
N LEU A 21 5.45 -14.94 3.23
CA LEU A 21 5.88 -14.55 1.90
C LEU A 21 7.10 -15.39 1.51
N ARG A 22 7.04 -16.02 0.34
CA ARG A 22 8.17 -16.78 -0.17
C ARG A 22 9.23 -15.85 -0.74
N ASN A 23 10.46 -15.96 -0.22
CA ASN A 23 11.59 -15.08 -0.56
C ASN A 23 12.65 -15.75 -1.46
N GLN A 24 12.61 -17.10 -1.63
CA GLN A 24 13.59 -17.85 -2.42
C GLN A 24 12.95 -18.92 -3.31
N GLY A 25 13.66 -19.27 -4.39
CA GLY A 25 13.32 -20.39 -5.27
C GLY A 25 12.09 -20.15 -6.15
N ALA A 26 11.56 -21.22 -6.71
CA ALA A 26 10.34 -21.16 -7.53
C ALA A 26 9.16 -20.67 -6.70
N GLY A 27 8.46 -19.66 -7.19
CA GLY A 27 7.32 -19.05 -6.49
C GLY A 27 7.69 -17.92 -5.52
N VAL A 28 8.87 -17.30 -5.64
CA VAL A 28 9.21 -16.05 -4.95
C VAL A 28 8.09 -15.02 -5.13
N GLY A 29 7.71 -14.35 -4.03
CA GLY A 29 6.62 -13.39 -3.98
C GLY A 29 5.23 -13.99 -3.81
N ARG A 30 5.09 -15.32 -3.75
CA ARG A 30 3.81 -15.95 -3.41
C ARG A 30 3.54 -15.86 -1.91
N VAL A 31 2.29 -15.60 -1.57
CA VAL A 31 1.78 -15.61 -0.19
C VAL A 31 1.22 -16.98 0.13
N TYR A 32 1.52 -17.49 1.32
CA TYR A 32 0.98 -18.74 1.84
C TYR A 32 0.33 -18.50 3.19
N ILE A 33 -0.85 -19.09 3.40
CA ILE A 33 -1.53 -19.12 4.69
C ILE A 33 -1.63 -20.57 5.12
N TYR A 34 -1.07 -20.89 6.29
CA TYR A 34 -0.93 -22.26 6.74
C TYR A 34 -2.18 -22.77 7.46
N ARG A 35 -2.73 -23.86 6.97
CA ARG A 35 -3.90 -24.54 7.58
C ARG A 35 -3.51 -25.43 8.75
N GLU A 36 -2.26 -25.80 8.86
CA GLU A 36 -1.68 -26.67 9.91
C GLU A 36 -0.25 -26.25 10.22
N ASP A 37 0.28 -26.79 11.32
CA ASP A 37 1.65 -26.50 11.74
C ASP A 37 2.67 -27.12 10.78
N ARG A 38 3.72 -26.36 10.48
CA ARG A 38 4.85 -26.78 9.65
C ARG A 38 6.18 -26.34 10.26
N VAL A 39 7.24 -27.05 9.95
CA VAL A 39 8.60 -26.65 10.35
C VAL A 39 9.00 -25.34 9.69
N GLY A 40 9.84 -24.56 10.37
CA GLY A 40 10.42 -23.34 9.81
C GLY A 40 11.38 -23.66 8.66
N VAL A 41 11.40 -22.82 7.64
CA VAL A 41 12.37 -22.90 6.54
C VAL A 41 12.83 -21.50 6.12
N PRO A 42 14.10 -21.31 5.71
CA PRO A 42 14.64 -20.01 5.35
C PRO A 42 13.98 -19.33 4.16
N SER A 43 13.27 -20.11 3.33
CA SER A 43 12.64 -19.60 2.10
C SER A 43 11.29 -18.94 2.29
N HIS A 44 10.82 -18.77 3.53
CA HIS A 44 9.53 -18.18 3.85
C HIS A 44 9.62 -17.25 5.06
N ASN A 45 9.42 -15.96 4.82
CA ASN A 45 9.29 -14.98 5.89
C ASN A 45 7.88 -14.99 6.46
N ILE A 46 7.74 -15.16 7.77
CA ILE A 46 6.46 -14.97 8.45
C ILE A 46 6.18 -13.46 8.50
N ILE A 47 5.08 -13.05 7.87
CA ILE A 47 4.66 -11.65 7.81
C ILE A 47 3.46 -11.34 8.70
N GLY A 48 2.88 -12.35 9.33
CA GLY A 48 1.74 -12.20 10.24
C GLY A 48 1.00 -13.50 10.50
N TYR A 49 -0.12 -13.37 11.17
CA TYR A 49 -1.01 -14.47 11.52
C TYR A 49 -2.47 -14.08 11.29
N VAL A 50 -3.29 -15.06 10.92
CA VAL A 50 -4.74 -14.89 10.85
C VAL A 50 -5.29 -14.70 12.27
N SER A 51 -5.76 -13.49 12.56
CA SER A 51 -6.33 -13.13 13.87
C SER A 51 -7.83 -13.47 13.98
N ARG A 52 -8.54 -13.49 12.85
CA ARG A 52 -9.97 -13.86 12.78
C ARG A 52 -10.26 -14.62 11.49
N GLY A 53 -11.25 -15.48 11.51
CA GLY A 53 -11.70 -16.20 10.31
C GLY A 53 -10.83 -17.40 9.93
N ILE A 54 -10.01 -17.92 10.85
CA ILE A 54 -9.13 -19.06 10.60
C ILE A 54 -9.90 -20.29 10.09
N GLN A 55 -11.15 -20.47 10.50
CA GLN A 55 -12.03 -21.56 10.07
C GLN A 55 -12.39 -21.48 8.57
N LEU A 56 -12.36 -20.28 7.97
CA LEU A 56 -12.62 -20.11 6.54
C LEU A 56 -11.54 -20.77 5.69
N LEU A 57 -10.31 -20.87 6.21
CA LEU A 57 -9.20 -21.53 5.51
C LEU A 57 -9.47 -23.02 5.29
N ASP A 58 -10.29 -23.65 6.14
CA ASP A 58 -10.59 -25.09 6.03
C ASP A 58 -11.59 -25.38 4.92
N THR A 59 -12.39 -24.39 4.53
CA THR A 59 -13.50 -24.52 3.56
C THR A 59 -13.16 -23.96 2.19
N VAL A 60 -12.17 -23.03 2.10
CA VAL A 60 -11.81 -22.41 0.83
C VAL A 60 -11.20 -23.45 -0.15
N LYS A 61 -11.65 -23.39 -1.40
CA LYS A 61 -11.19 -24.26 -2.49
C LYS A 61 -10.22 -23.51 -3.40
N GLU A 62 -9.48 -24.29 -4.19
CA GLU A 62 -8.62 -23.74 -5.23
C GLU A 62 -9.43 -22.87 -6.21
N HIS A 63 -8.84 -21.75 -6.63
CA HIS A 63 -9.43 -20.71 -7.48
C HIS A 63 -10.54 -19.85 -6.84
N GLU A 64 -10.96 -20.11 -5.61
CA GLU A 64 -11.85 -19.21 -4.91
C GLU A 64 -11.12 -17.95 -4.43
N LYS A 65 -11.86 -16.83 -4.37
CA LYS A 65 -11.36 -15.56 -3.85
C LYS A 65 -11.72 -15.44 -2.38
N ILE A 66 -10.75 -15.04 -1.57
CA ILE A 66 -10.97 -14.65 -0.17
C ILE A 66 -10.80 -13.14 -0.03
N THR A 67 -11.64 -12.53 0.79
CA THR A 67 -11.48 -11.13 1.18
C THR A 67 -10.66 -11.06 2.45
N ILE A 68 -9.61 -10.26 2.43
CA ILE A 68 -8.70 -10.05 3.56
C ILE A 68 -8.72 -8.61 4.04
N LYS A 69 -8.58 -8.43 5.34
CA LYS A 69 -8.32 -7.15 6.00
C LYS A 69 -7.07 -7.30 6.84
N THR A 70 -6.21 -6.31 6.87
CA THR A 70 -4.97 -6.33 7.66
C THR A 70 -5.12 -5.54 8.95
N VAL A 71 -4.34 -5.91 9.96
CA VAL A 71 -4.19 -5.16 11.21
C VAL A 71 -2.69 -4.98 11.44
N PRO A 72 -2.19 -3.76 11.61
CA PRO A 72 -2.94 -2.50 11.54
C PRO A 72 -3.50 -2.22 10.13
N GLU A 73 -4.53 -1.38 10.07
CA GLU A 73 -5.06 -0.88 8.81
C GLU A 73 -4.04 0.07 8.16
N LYS A 74 -4.08 0.18 6.83
CA LYS A 74 -3.20 1.11 6.12
C LYS A 74 -3.54 2.55 6.51
N ILE A 75 -2.55 3.29 6.98
CA ILE A 75 -2.64 4.73 7.20
C ILE A 75 -2.21 5.44 5.93
N SER A 76 -3.11 6.22 5.32
CA SER A 76 -2.83 7.00 4.12
C SER A 76 -3.65 8.28 4.15
N THR A 77 -2.97 9.40 3.98
CA THR A 77 -3.57 10.74 3.91
C THR A 77 -3.56 11.32 2.50
N VAL A 78 -2.88 10.66 1.56
CA VAL A 78 -2.81 11.11 0.16
C VAL A 78 -4.20 11.18 -0.45
N ALA A 79 -4.51 12.28 -1.12
CA ALA A 79 -5.79 12.71 -1.67
C ALA A 79 -6.81 13.27 -0.65
N LEU A 80 -6.51 13.28 0.64
CA LEU A 80 -7.30 14.02 1.62
C LEU A 80 -6.95 15.53 1.56
N THR A 81 -7.86 16.36 2.06
CA THR A 81 -7.50 17.74 2.41
C THR A 81 -6.65 17.75 3.68
N GLN A 82 -5.89 18.82 3.91
CA GLN A 82 -5.12 18.98 5.16
C GLN A 82 -6.04 18.89 6.39
N LYS A 83 -7.21 19.49 6.33
CA LYS A 83 -8.21 19.43 7.39
C LYS A 83 -8.75 18.03 7.66
N ASP A 84 -9.08 17.27 6.61
CA ASP A 84 -9.59 15.91 6.77
C ASP A 84 -8.50 14.99 7.33
N ALA A 85 -7.26 15.23 6.94
CA ALA A 85 -6.11 14.49 7.47
C ALA A 85 -5.87 14.78 8.96
N ASP A 86 -6.05 16.04 9.43
CA ASP A 86 -5.97 16.34 10.86
C ASP A 86 -6.97 15.52 11.66
N ILE A 87 -8.24 15.53 11.24
CA ILE A 87 -9.31 14.78 11.92
C ILE A 87 -9.00 13.27 11.90
N TYR A 88 -8.54 12.75 10.76
CA TYR A 88 -8.22 11.34 10.61
C TYR A 88 -7.05 10.92 11.51
N LEU A 89 -5.96 11.68 11.52
CA LEU A 89 -4.76 11.39 12.29
C LEU A 89 -4.95 11.61 13.80
N GLU A 90 -5.72 12.63 14.19
CA GLU A 90 -6.09 12.86 15.59
C GLU A 90 -6.84 11.65 16.17
N ASN A 91 -7.80 11.09 15.42
CA ASN A 91 -8.53 9.88 15.82
C ASN A 91 -7.62 8.65 15.99
N LEU A 92 -6.46 8.63 15.36
CA LEU A 92 -5.45 7.57 15.48
C LEU A 92 -4.37 7.87 16.53
N GLY A 93 -4.41 9.07 17.15
CA GLY A 93 -3.38 9.53 18.08
C GLY A 93 -2.03 9.77 17.42
N ILE A 94 -2.04 10.25 16.17
CA ILE A 94 -0.85 10.54 15.36
C ILE A 94 -0.73 12.07 15.22
N GLU A 95 0.45 12.59 15.54
CA GLU A 95 0.78 14.01 15.34
C GLU A 95 0.87 14.30 13.83
N HIS A 96 0.17 15.34 13.39
CA HIS A 96 0.19 15.79 12.00
C HIS A 96 1.06 17.02 11.83
N GLU A 97 2.05 16.94 10.92
CA GLU A 97 2.87 18.07 10.48
C GLU A 97 2.52 18.41 9.04
N ARG A 98 1.95 19.59 8.81
CA ARG A 98 1.64 20.08 7.48
C ARG A 98 2.86 20.76 6.84
N ASP A 99 3.14 20.46 5.56
CA ASP A 99 4.19 21.07 4.74
C ASP A 99 3.64 21.46 3.35
N GLY A 100 4.39 22.29 2.62
CA GLY A 100 3.93 22.88 1.37
C GLY A 100 2.81 23.89 1.59
N LEU A 101 1.68 23.73 0.91
CA LEU A 101 0.48 24.52 1.22
C LEU A 101 -0.20 23.92 2.44
N VAL A 102 -0.33 24.73 3.49
CA VAL A 102 -0.83 24.32 4.81
C VAL A 102 -2.30 24.66 5.06
N ASP A 103 -2.96 25.30 4.09
CA ASP A 103 -4.36 25.70 4.19
C ASP A 103 -5.26 24.46 4.32
N ASP A 104 -6.41 24.64 4.96
CA ASP A 104 -7.33 23.54 5.27
C ASP A 104 -7.83 22.77 4.06
N ASP A 105 -7.99 23.43 2.93
CA ASP A 105 -8.47 22.88 1.65
C ASP A 105 -7.35 22.38 0.72
N ALA A 106 -6.08 22.56 1.11
CA ALA A 106 -4.94 22.02 0.35
C ALA A 106 -5.01 20.49 0.26
N ILE A 107 -4.76 19.95 -0.93
CA ILE A 107 -4.80 18.52 -1.16
C ILE A 107 -3.43 17.89 -0.90
N ILE A 108 -3.42 16.83 -0.12
CA ILE A 108 -2.19 16.10 0.21
C ILE A 108 -1.79 15.21 -0.97
N VAL A 109 -0.57 15.43 -1.46
CA VAL A 109 0.02 14.67 -2.57
C VAL A 109 1.10 13.69 -2.13
N ALA A 110 1.69 13.89 -0.96
CA ALA A 110 2.70 13.00 -0.39
C ALA A 110 2.62 12.96 1.13
N GLN A 111 3.11 11.89 1.72
CA GLN A 111 3.25 11.72 3.16
C GLN A 111 4.59 11.07 3.52
N ASP A 112 5.13 11.41 4.66
CA ASP A 112 6.35 10.83 5.25
C ASP A 112 6.15 10.62 6.76
N PRO A 113 6.33 9.39 7.30
CA PRO A 113 6.70 8.16 6.60
C PRO A 113 5.63 7.63 5.63
N LEU A 114 6.09 6.89 4.61
CA LEU A 114 5.19 6.25 3.63
C LEU A 114 4.49 5.01 4.20
N TYR A 115 5.16 4.27 5.08
CA TYR A 115 4.68 2.97 5.57
C TYR A 115 3.98 3.09 6.92
N THR A 116 2.83 2.45 7.04
CA THR A 116 2.03 2.42 8.27
C THR A 116 2.82 1.99 9.51
N VAL A 117 3.74 1.02 9.36
CA VAL A 117 4.56 0.53 10.48
C VAL A 117 5.50 1.62 11.04
N ASP A 118 6.00 2.48 10.17
CA ASP A 118 6.89 3.57 10.59
C ASP A 118 6.08 4.73 11.20
N ILE A 119 4.91 5.02 10.64
CA ILE A 119 3.95 5.99 11.19
C ILE A 119 3.54 5.55 12.61
N ASP A 120 3.19 4.27 12.78
CA ASP A 120 2.76 3.75 14.08
C ASP A 120 3.86 3.78 15.15
N LYS A 121 5.11 3.54 14.74
CA LYS A 121 6.28 3.65 15.63
C LYS A 121 6.58 5.09 16.05
N GLN A 122 6.55 6.02 15.10
CA GLN A 122 6.91 7.42 15.33
C GLN A 122 5.76 8.22 15.94
N LYS A 123 4.52 7.79 15.73
CA LYS A 123 3.29 8.52 16.08
C LYS A 123 3.26 9.94 15.51
N LYS A 124 3.93 10.13 14.38
CA LYS A 124 4.02 11.39 13.66
C LYS A 124 3.97 11.15 12.16
N LEU A 125 3.27 12.02 11.45
CA LEU A 125 3.15 12.01 9.99
C LEU A 125 3.27 13.43 9.45
N LYS A 126 4.18 13.62 8.51
CA LYS A 126 4.33 14.85 7.74
C LYS A 126 3.63 14.69 6.39
N THR A 127 2.86 15.69 5.98
CA THR A 127 2.15 15.69 4.69
C THR A 127 2.60 16.86 3.83
N LEU A 128 2.61 16.67 2.52
CA LEU A 128 2.86 17.74 1.54
C LEU A 128 1.54 18.12 0.87
N GLY A 129 1.07 19.31 1.15
CA GLY A 129 -0.12 19.90 0.53
C GLY A 129 0.22 20.72 -0.71
N VAL A 130 -0.69 20.70 -1.68
CA VAL A 130 -0.64 21.55 -2.88
C VAL A 130 -2.00 22.20 -3.12
N PRO A 131 -2.07 23.32 -3.89
CA PRO A 131 -3.32 23.93 -4.28
C PRO A 131 -4.20 22.93 -5.06
N LYS A 132 -5.51 23.02 -4.84
CA LYS A 132 -6.47 22.18 -5.54
C LYS A 132 -6.41 22.34 -7.08
N ASP A 133 -5.98 23.50 -7.54
CA ASP A 133 -5.90 23.83 -8.97
C ASP A 133 -4.57 23.38 -9.63
N ASP A 134 -3.62 22.84 -8.86
CA ASP A 134 -2.31 22.38 -9.36
C ASP A 134 -2.33 20.92 -9.85
N PHE A 135 -3.50 20.39 -10.16
CA PHE A 135 -3.66 19.03 -10.68
C PHE A 135 -3.83 19.06 -12.20
N VAL A 136 -3.21 18.06 -12.86
CA VAL A 136 -3.57 17.70 -14.22
C VAL A 136 -4.68 16.67 -14.15
N GLU A 137 -5.87 17.04 -14.64
CA GLU A 137 -6.98 16.10 -14.75
C GLU A 137 -6.90 15.35 -16.08
N ILE A 138 -6.98 14.02 -16.03
CA ILE A 138 -6.87 13.15 -17.20
C ILE A 138 -8.13 12.30 -17.30
N GLU A 139 -8.91 12.49 -18.36
CA GLU A 139 -10.01 11.60 -18.72
C GLU A 139 -9.45 10.31 -19.36
N LEU A 140 -9.83 9.15 -18.80
CA LEU A 140 -9.32 7.85 -19.23
C LEU A 140 -10.40 7.06 -19.98
N TYR A 141 -10.10 6.67 -21.21
CA TYR A 141 -10.98 5.85 -22.06
C TYR A 141 -10.84 4.36 -21.72
N ALA A 142 -11.38 3.98 -20.56
CA ALA A 142 -11.19 2.65 -19.98
C ALA A 142 -11.90 1.55 -20.78
N ASP A 143 -13.03 1.87 -21.42
CA ASP A 143 -13.82 0.92 -22.21
C ASP A 143 -13.13 0.59 -23.54
N GLU A 144 -12.43 1.55 -24.12
CA GLU A 144 -11.74 1.40 -25.40
C GLU A 144 -10.34 0.77 -25.24
N ASN A 145 -9.63 1.12 -24.16
CA ASN A 145 -8.24 0.75 -23.94
C ASN A 145 -7.99 0.20 -22.51
N PRO A 146 -8.69 -0.85 -22.07
CA PRO A 146 -8.68 -1.29 -20.67
C PRO A 146 -7.29 -1.69 -20.16
N SER A 147 -6.49 -2.37 -20.97
CA SER A 147 -5.15 -2.81 -20.58
C SER A 147 -4.18 -1.65 -20.43
N SER A 148 -4.24 -0.65 -21.33
CA SER A 148 -3.39 0.54 -21.28
C SER A 148 -3.78 1.43 -20.11
N VAL A 149 -5.06 1.61 -19.85
CA VAL A 149 -5.58 2.36 -18.71
C VAL A 149 -5.19 1.68 -17.39
N TRP A 150 -5.31 0.34 -17.31
CA TRP A 150 -4.85 -0.40 -16.14
C TRP A 150 -3.35 -0.22 -15.88
N TYR A 151 -2.53 -0.31 -16.93
CA TYR A 151 -1.09 -0.10 -16.82
C TYR A 151 -0.75 1.33 -16.39
N PHE A 152 -1.40 2.34 -17.00
CA PHE A 152 -1.25 3.74 -16.62
C PHE A 152 -1.54 3.95 -15.12
N ARG A 153 -2.69 3.47 -14.64
CA ARG A 153 -3.05 3.55 -13.21
C ARG A 153 -2.03 2.86 -12.31
N LYS A 154 -1.47 1.74 -12.76
CA LYS A 154 -0.45 1.00 -12.01
C LYS A 154 0.85 1.80 -11.84
N ILE A 155 1.37 2.40 -12.92
CA ILE A 155 2.65 3.12 -12.87
C ILE A 155 2.53 4.51 -12.23
N SER A 156 1.37 5.12 -12.29
CA SER A 156 1.08 6.41 -11.67
C SER A 156 0.65 6.33 -10.20
N GLY A 157 0.42 5.12 -9.66
CA GLY A 157 -0.07 4.94 -8.29
C GLY A 157 -1.59 5.02 -8.12
N LEU A 158 -2.33 5.26 -9.19
CA LEU A 158 -3.79 5.45 -9.21
C LEU A 158 -4.60 4.15 -9.07
N LEU A 159 -3.97 2.99 -8.84
CA LEU A 159 -4.71 1.74 -8.55
C LEU A 159 -5.42 1.77 -7.19
N ASN A 160 -4.87 2.52 -6.23
CA ASN A 160 -5.31 2.50 -4.84
C ASN A 160 -5.61 3.89 -4.27
N GLY A 161 -5.79 4.89 -5.13
CA GLY A 161 -6.08 6.26 -4.73
C GLY A 161 -6.39 7.16 -5.92
N ASP A 162 -6.88 8.35 -5.63
CA ASP A 162 -7.35 9.31 -6.65
C ASP A 162 -6.26 10.30 -7.07
N VAL A 163 -5.14 10.32 -6.36
CA VAL A 163 -3.96 11.12 -6.70
C VAL A 163 -2.79 10.22 -7.03
N GLY A 164 -2.14 10.47 -8.15
CA GLY A 164 -0.99 9.74 -8.64
C GLY A 164 0.12 10.66 -9.14
N HIS A 165 1.30 10.10 -9.39
CA HIS A 165 2.47 10.85 -9.81
C HIS A 165 3.10 10.25 -11.06
N LEU A 166 3.46 11.12 -11.99
CA LEU A 166 4.23 10.75 -13.17
C LEU A 166 5.49 11.63 -13.25
N ARG A 167 6.60 11.00 -13.59
CA ARG A 167 7.83 11.76 -13.88
C ARG A 167 7.80 12.22 -15.32
N VAL A 168 7.91 13.53 -15.53
CA VAL A 168 8.11 14.11 -16.86
C VAL A 168 9.52 13.79 -17.32
N ASN A 169 9.63 13.02 -18.40
CA ASN A 169 10.92 12.68 -19.00
C ASN A 169 11.31 13.63 -20.13
N MET A 170 10.33 14.22 -20.82
CA MET A 170 10.55 15.14 -21.90
C MET A 170 9.40 16.15 -21.98
N ALA A 171 9.72 17.40 -22.17
CA ALA A 171 8.76 18.45 -22.52
C ALA A 171 9.24 19.09 -23.85
N ILE A 172 8.42 18.99 -24.89
CA ILE A 172 8.73 19.60 -26.20
C ILE A 172 7.93 20.89 -26.26
N LYS A 173 8.64 21.99 -26.43
CA LYS A 173 8.02 23.28 -26.74
C LYS A 173 7.96 23.39 -28.26
N GLU A 174 6.76 23.60 -28.83
CA GLU A 174 6.65 23.90 -30.26
C GLU A 174 7.51 25.12 -30.57
N MET A 175 8.40 24.95 -31.56
CA MET A 175 9.09 26.08 -32.15
C MET A 175 8.12 26.70 -33.14
N ASN A 176 7.59 27.88 -32.81
CA ASN A 176 6.88 28.74 -33.74
C ASN A 176 7.84 29.30 -34.78
#